data_b1402b4f665138a9df95348f0d1c45e2
#
_entry.id   b1402b4f665138a9df95348f0d1c45e2
#
_cell.length_a   1.000
_cell.length_b   1.000
_cell.length_c   1.000
_cell.angle_alpha   90.00
_cell.angle_beta   90.00
_cell.angle_gamma   90.00
#
_symmetry.space_group_name_H-M   'P 1'
#
loop_
_entity.id
_entity.type
_entity.pdbx_description
1 polymer ?
#
loop_
_entity_poly.entity_id
_entity_poly.type
_entity_poly.pdbx_seq_one_letter_code
_entity_poly.pdbx_strand_id
1 'polypeptide(L)'
;MNELIHELPSGERVVRLTPGKRILFLTKDLELIRKQLRGEVDLRMEDVDPADLLDDINTDTMTPAWVCFRHKPEDIAVDAYAGLLDDEGKRVFESRDLLDGGFEVIVSGKRKGTGSSRETAPQCEKWSGIRLVIAHSFAPIHERNNLNLGQLMAGYDVLTRLQNGEDVAVDEITKDLDPITRVMLESGGLFPFAKLYKEGAVTVPVPTTETRPMTMAEKMLASKVVAAGGGVAEGVHLQPGDVCLVKVDGGYSHEFTTAQVHHFLELEYGADYTIPNPGKFGVFEDHLLYATGVERMKPFTDQIQLLRDLQVDFQKHTGVRDYSAKDGVSPGICHQVAREEFVDPGDFIQATDSHTCMGGGNNALTYGVGATEYAGLISAGFTFVQVPESIRFELVGELDPGVTAKDVMLHILDTYAKREDTLDRVMEFGGAGLASLSADERATLCNMATECSAKSGICEGDRRLAEWLQPRRDGQSLEEIEATFVAPDEGAEYAGGVHTIDLSAL
;
A
#
# COMPACT_ATOMS: atom_id res chain seq x y z
N MET A 1 17.14 -7.64 12.08
CA MET A 1 16.90 -6.66 13.17
C MET A 1 17.53 -5.34 12.75
N ASN A 2 16.93 -4.20 13.06
CA ASN A 2 17.50 -2.89 12.71
C ASN A 2 18.81 -2.65 13.51
N GLU A 3 19.86 -2.22 12.83
CA GLU A 3 21.21 -2.07 13.40
C GLU A 3 21.32 -0.99 14.49
N LEU A 4 20.35 -0.06 14.53
CA LEU A 4 20.27 0.96 15.59
C LEU A 4 19.65 0.47 16.88
N ILE A 5 19.06 -0.74 16.89
CA ILE A 5 18.43 -1.31 18.08
C ILE A 5 19.49 -2.11 18.86
N HIS A 6 19.72 -1.69 20.10
CA HIS A 6 20.64 -2.33 21.03
C HIS A 6 19.88 -2.85 22.26
N GLU A 7 20.21 -4.04 22.73
CA GLU A 7 19.69 -4.59 23.97
C GLU A 7 20.61 -4.24 25.13
N LEU A 8 20.06 -3.59 26.15
CA LEU A 8 20.77 -3.26 27.39
C LEU A 8 20.85 -4.48 28.30
N PRO A 9 21.80 -4.51 29.26
CA PRO A 9 21.86 -5.58 30.27
C PRO A 9 20.58 -5.75 31.10
N SER A 10 19.70 -4.73 31.14
CA SER A 10 18.38 -4.79 31.75
C SER A 10 17.36 -5.61 30.94
N GLY A 11 17.66 -5.94 29.68
CA GLY A 11 16.71 -6.51 28.72
C GLY A 11 15.90 -5.47 27.97
N GLU A 12 16.07 -4.20 28.28
CA GLU A 12 15.44 -3.09 27.57
C GLU A 12 16.12 -2.87 26.20
N ARG A 13 15.33 -2.62 25.16
CA ARG A 13 15.82 -2.31 23.83
C ARG A 13 15.78 -0.80 23.57
N VAL A 14 16.90 -0.26 23.14
CA VAL A 14 17.06 1.16 22.90
C VAL A 14 17.59 1.41 21.49
N VAL A 15 17.24 2.56 20.94
CA VAL A 15 17.79 3.08 19.70
C VAL A 15 18.99 3.98 20.05
N ARG A 16 20.08 3.78 19.31
CA ARG A 16 21.32 4.57 19.47
C ARG A 16 21.93 4.81 18.09
N LEU A 17 22.41 6.03 17.85
CA LEU A 17 23.13 6.35 16.62
C LEU A 17 24.51 5.65 16.57
N THR A 18 24.89 5.21 15.40
CA THR A 18 26.18 4.56 15.18
C THR A 18 27.29 5.62 15.10
N PRO A 19 28.36 5.53 15.91
CA PRO A 19 29.46 6.46 15.84
C PRO A 19 30.06 6.55 14.43
N GLY A 20 30.20 7.78 13.91
CA GLY A 20 30.76 8.06 12.58
C GLY A 20 29.78 7.93 11.41
N LYS A 21 28.53 7.51 11.66
CA LYS A 21 27.46 7.60 10.66
C LYS A 21 26.87 9.00 10.64
N ARG A 22 26.28 9.36 9.50
CA ARG A 22 25.80 10.72 9.21
C ARG A 22 24.29 10.79 9.18
N ILE A 23 23.77 12.00 9.31
CA ILE A 23 22.33 12.33 9.24
C ILE A 23 22.13 13.27 8.06
N LEU A 24 21.19 12.95 7.18
CA LEU A 24 20.85 13.76 6.03
C LEU A 24 19.56 14.54 6.27
N PHE A 25 19.63 15.85 6.19
CA PHE A 25 18.47 16.74 6.28
C PHE A 25 18.02 17.18 4.88
N LEU A 26 16.80 16.84 4.51
CA LEU A 26 16.18 17.26 3.26
C LEU A 26 15.57 18.65 3.43
N THR A 27 16.35 19.66 3.12
CA THR A 27 16.01 21.07 3.31
C THR A 27 15.47 21.72 2.03
N LYS A 28 14.67 22.79 2.17
CA LYS A 28 14.24 23.64 1.05
C LYS A 28 15.41 24.34 0.35
N ASP A 29 16.51 24.60 1.06
CA ASP A 29 17.80 24.97 0.47
C ASP A 29 18.48 23.73 -0.12
N LEU A 30 18.30 23.53 -1.44
CA LEU A 30 18.84 22.38 -2.16
C LEU A 30 20.39 22.38 -2.22
N GLU A 31 21.03 23.55 -2.15
CA GLU A 31 22.48 23.61 -2.09
C GLU A 31 23.01 23.14 -0.72
N LEU A 32 22.27 23.33 0.35
CA LEU A 32 22.61 22.77 1.65
C LEU A 32 22.51 21.22 1.65
N ILE A 33 21.57 20.63 0.91
CA ILE A 33 21.56 19.18 0.68
C ILE A 33 22.83 18.75 -0.05
N ARG A 34 23.20 19.41 -1.17
CA ARG A 34 24.42 19.09 -1.93
C ARG A 34 25.68 19.19 -1.06
N LYS A 35 25.78 20.19 -0.16
CA LYS A 35 26.90 20.30 0.79
C LYS A 35 26.97 19.12 1.75
N GLN A 36 25.82 18.66 2.26
CA GLN A 36 25.77 17.46 3.09
C GLN A 36 26.24 16.23 2.30
N LEU A 37 25.76 16.04 1.07
CA LEU A 37 26.15 14.91 0.21
C LEU A 37 27.66 14.90 -0.05
N ARG A 38 28.28 16.05 -0.28
CA ARG A 38 29.75 16.20 -0.46
C ARG A 38 30.56 16.10 0.83
N GLY A 39 29.92 15.98 1.99
CA GLY A 39 30.60 15.93 3.28
C GLY A 39 31.18 17.26 3.74
N GLU A 40 30.71 18.37 3.22
CA GLU A 40 31.16 19.72 3.57
C GLU A 40 30.52 20.24 4.88
N VAL A 41 29.35 19.68 5.24
CA VAL A 41 28.60 20.06 6.43
C VAL A 41 27.84 18.86 6.97
N ASP A 42 27.78 18.74 8.28
CA ASP A 42 26.84 17.89 9.02
C ASP A 42 25.95 18.78 9.88
N LEU A 43 24.67 18.45 9.95
CA LEU A 43 23.66 19.26 10.66
C LEU A 43 23.17 18.53 11.90
N ARG A 44 22.70 19.32 12.85
CA ARG A 44 21.94 18.85 14.02
C ARG A 44 20.50 19.35 13.94
N MET A 45 19.57 18.64 14.55
CA MET A 45 18.15 19.04 14.53
C MET A 45 17.95 20.44 15.19
N GLU A 46 18.76 20.76 16.18
CA GLU A 46 18.74 22.07 16.85
C GLU A 46 19.18 23.26 15.96
N ASP A 47 19.90 22.98 14.87
CA ASP A 47 20.39 23.98 13.91
C ASP A 47 19.42 24.20 12.74
N VAL A 48 18.35 23.39 12.63
CA VAL A 48 17.41 23.42 11.50
C VAL A 48 16.01 23.76 11.97
N ASP A 49 15.43 24.85 11.41
CA ASP A 49 14.01 25.11 11.61
C ASP A 49 13.20 24.03 10.88
N PRO A 50 12.29 23.30 11.55
CA PRO A 50 11.39 22.36 10.87
C PRO A 50 10.63 22.95 9.67
N ALA A 51 10.37 24.26 9.66
CA ALA A 51 9.74 24.95 8.53
C ALA A 51 10.64 25.00 7.28
N ASP A 52 11.94 24.82 7.43
CA ASP A 52 12.90 24.79 6.31
C ASP A 52 13.11 23.38 5.72
N LEU A 53 12.49 22.35 6.28
CA LEU A 53 12.51 21.00 5.76
C LEU A 53 11.53 20.85 4.59
N LEU A 54 11.86 19.98 3.64
CA LEU A 54 10.99 19.65 2.50
C LEU A 54 9.76 18.88 2.99
N ASP A 55 8.59 19.43 2.70
CA ASP A 55 7.30 18.79 2.85
C ASP A 55 6.93 18.01 1.58
N ASP A 56 5.95 17.13 1.66
CA ASP A 56 5.33 16.43 0.52
C ASP A 56 6.31 15.72 -0.41
N ILE A 57 7.38 15.17 0.15
CA ILE A 57 8.33 14.36 -0.63
C ILE A 57 7.56 13.14 -1.13
N ASN A 58 7.26 13.15 -2.41
CA ASN A 58 6.50 12.08 -3.04
C ASN A 58 7.38 10.93 -3.55
N THR A 59 6.75 9.82 -3.90
CA THR A 59 7.46 8.64 -4.38
C THR A 59 8.20 8.87 -5.70
N ASP A 60 7.72 9.77 -6.58
CA ASP A 60 8.44 10.13 -7.81
C ASP A 60 9.69 10.98 -7.55
N THR A 61 9.69 11.79 -6.47
CA THR A 61 10.89 12.49 -6.01
C THR A 61 11.95 11.49 -5.54
N MET A 62 11.54 10.45 -4.83
CA MET A 62 12.45 9.43 -4.29
C MET A 62 12.89 8.44 -5.37
N THR A 63 11.95 7.86 -6.11
CA THR A 63 12.17 6.85 -7.15
C THR A 63 11.30 7.13 -8.36
N PRO A 64 11.72 8.00 -9.31
CA PRO A 64 10.97 8.27 -10.53
C PRO A 64 10.80 6.99 -11.36
N ALA A 65 9.80 6.96 -12.22
CA ALA A 65 9.33 5.76 -12.95
C ALA A 65 10.47 4.94 -13.59
N TRP A 66 11.49 5.58 -14.15
CA TRP A 66 12.62 4.87 -14.77
C TRP A 66 13.51 4.13 -13.77
N VAL A 67 13.56 4.54 -12.49
CA VAL A 67 14.23 3.81 -11.40
C VAL A 67 13.46 2.53 -11.09
N CYS A 68 12.14 2.58 -11.18
CA CYS A 68 11.27 1.45 -10.92
C CYS A 68 11.32 0.35 -12.02
N PHE A 69 12.05 0.55 -13.12
CA PHE A 69 12.38 -0.54 -14.06
C PHE A 69 13.43 -1.51 -13.50
N ARG A 70 14.01 -1.19 -12.36
CA ARG A 70 14.86 -2.10 -11.58
C ARG A 70 13.99 -2.85 -10.58
N HIS A 71 14.24 -4.15 -10.42
CA HIS A 71 13.47 -5.00 -9.52
C HIS A 71 14.19 -5.39 -8.23
N LYS A 72 15.51 -5.18 -8.18
CA LYS A 72 16.31 -5.45 -6.98
C LYS A 72 16.47 -4.17 -6.16
N PRO A 73 16.14 -4.21 -4.86
CA PRO A 73 16.27 -3.02 -4.01
C PRO A 73 17.66 -2.40 -3.98
N GLU A 74 18.73 -3.20 -4.11
CA GLU A 74 20.10 -2.73 -4.18
C GLU A 74 20.35 -1.86 -5.42
N ASP A 75 19.74 -2.24 -6.55
CA ASP A 75 19.86 -1.49 -7.81
C ASP A 75 18.98 -0.21 -7.75
N ILE A 76 17.83 -0.27 -7.09
CA ILE A 76 16.95 0.88 -6.87
C ILE A 76 17.67 1.93 -6.00
N ALA A 77 18.37 1.50 -4.97
CA ALA A 77 19.13 2.37 -4.05
C ALA A 77 20.21 3.20 -4.72
N VAL A 78 20.73 2.74 -5.88
CA VAL A 78 21.76 3.47 -6.64
C VAL A 78 21.32 4.86 -7.05
N ASP A 79 20.03 5.03 -7.40
CA ASP A 79 19.48 6.31 -7.87
C ASP A 79 18.38 6.85 -6.91
N ALA A 80 18.59 6.66 -5.61
CA ALA A 80 17.73 7.23 -4.58
C ALA A 80 17.65 8.76 -4.72
N TYR A 81 16.43 9.31 -4.63
CA TYR A 81 16.15 10.73 -4.78
C TYR A 81 16.46 11.34 -6.16
N ALA A 82 16.58 10.50 -7.20
CA ALA A 82 16.85 10.96 -8.56
C ALA A 82 15.79 11.88 -9.15
N GLY A 83 14.60 11.93 -8.56
CA GLY A 83 13.51 12.84 -8.93
C GLY A 83 13.54 14.19 -8.23
N LEU A 84 14.44 14.41 -7.26
CA LEU A 84 14.63 15.74 -6.65
C LEU A 84 15.46 16.61 -7.57
N LEU A 85 14.81 17.57 -8.20
CA LEU A 85 15.41 18.49 -9.18
C LEU A 85 15.43 19.92 -8.64
N ASP A 86 16.41 20.70 -9.02
CA ASP A 86 16.43 22.13 -8.80
C ASP A 86 15.62 22.91 -9.86
N ASP A 87 15.54 24.22 -9.72
CA ASP A 87 14.79 25.10 -10.63
C ASP A 87 15.31 25.08 -12.09
N GLU A 88 16.56 24.62 -12.31
CA GLU A 88 17.14 24.43 -13.64
C GLU A 88 16.89 23.01 -14.19
N GLY A 89 16.18 22.15 -13.44
CA GLY A 89 15.93 20.75 -13.77
C GLY A 89 17.10 19.82 -13.60
N LYS A 90 18.14 20.23 -12.84
CA LYS A 90 19.29 19.40 -12.52
C LYS A 90 19.00 18.59 -11.27
N ARG A 91 19.55 17.39 -11.22
CA ARG A 91 19.45 16.53 -10.03
C ARG A 91 20.15 17.17 -8.83
N VAL A 92 19.55 17.00 -7.66
CA VAL A 92 20.18 17.33 -6.37
C VAL A 92 21.03 16.16 -5.91
N PHE A 93 20.60 14.93 -6.18
CA PHE A 93 21.31 13.69 -5.90
C PHE A 93 21.84 13.10 -7.20
N GLU A 94 23.14 12.86 -7.24
CA GLU A 94 23.74 12.02 -8.27
C GLU A 94 23.62 10.54 -7.92
N SER A 95 23.86 9.66 -8.91
CA SER A 95 23.83 8.22 -8.65
C SER A 95 24.83 7.87 -7.54
N ARG A 96 24.39 7.06 -6.57
CA ARG A 96 25.12 6.57 -5.40
C ARG A 96 25.37 7.58 -4.27
N ASP A 97 24.96 8.84 -4.39
CA ASP A 97 25.21 9.86 -3.35
C ASP A 97 24.69 9.43 -1.97
N LEU A 98 23.45 8.91 -1.90
CA LEU A 98 22.91 8.42 -0.65
C LEU A 98 23.59 7.12 -0.20
N LEU A 99 23.84 6.21 -1.13
CA LEU A 99 24.44 4.89 -0.87
C LEU A 99 25.87 5.00 -0.31
N ASP A 100 26.68 5.89 -0.89
CA ASP A 100 28.10 6.07 -0.51
C ASP A 100 28.30 7.17 0.55
N GLY A 101 27.24 7.95 0.85
CA GLY A 101 27.31 9.11 1.75
C GLY A 101 27.47 8.79 3.24
N GLY A 102 27.33 7.51 3.63
CA GLY A 102 27.50 7.05 5.02
C GLY A 102 26.35 7.49 5.95
N PHE A 103 25.19 7.82 5.40
CA PHE A 103 24.02 8.22 6.17
C PHE A 103 23.30 7.02 6.75
N GLU A 104 22.79 7.14 7.99
CA GLU A 104 21.93 6.15 8.63
C GLU A 104 20.58 6.73 9.06
N VAL A 105 20.44 8.06 9.07
CA VAL A 105 19.20 8.78 9.36
C VAL A 105 18.91 9.77 8.25
N ILE A 106 17.63 9.87 7.87
CA ILE A 106 17.14 10.89 6.95
C ILE A 106 16.04 11.69 7.60
N VAL A 107 16.04 13.01 7.38
CA VAL A 107 15.10 13.95 8.03
C VAL A 107 14.36 14.76 6.97
N SER A 108 13.05 14.84 7.09
CA SER A 108 12.16 15.63 6.20
C SER A 108 11.04 16.32 6.97
N GLY A 109 10.22 17.09 6.27
CA GLY A 109 9.09 17.83 6.82
C GLY A 109 7.81 16.97 6.93
N LYS A 110 6.68 17.53 6.47
CA LYS A 110 5.36 16.91 6.58
C LYS A 110 5.09 15.96 5.42
N ARG A 111 4.25 14.95 5.67
CA ARG A 111 3.66 14.03 4.69
C ARG A 111 4.70 13.38 3.77
N LYS A 112 5.77 12.84 4.37
CA LYS A 112 6.78 12.10 3.61
C LYS A 112 6.17 10.86 2.97
N GLY A 113 6.46 10.64 1.67
CA GLY A 113 6.04 9.47 0.91
C GLY A 113 4.64 9.58 0.29
N THR A 114 4.16 10.80 0.02
CA THR A 114 2.91 11.02 -0.75
C THR A 114 3.01 10.47 -2.18
N GLY A 115 1.86 10.36 -2.85
CA GLY A 115 1.75 9.90 -4.24
C GLY A 115 1.43 8.41 -4.35
N SER A 116 2.12 7.71 -5.25
CA SER A 116 1.88 6.30 -5.56
C SER A 116 2.23 5.35 -4.41
N SER A 117 1.58 4.18 -4.35
CA SER A 117 1.85 3.10 -3.39
C SER A 117 3.20 2.39 -3.58
N ARG A 118 4.10 2.92 -4.41
CA ARG A 118 5.38 2.29 -4.76
C ARG A 118 6.26 2.08 -3.54
N GLU A 119 6.52 0.83 -3.23
CA GLU A 119 7.42 0.43 -2.15
C GLU A 119 8.89 0.71 -2.47
N THR A 120 9.23 0.97 -3.74
CA THR A 120 10.59 1.37 -4.16
C THR A 120 11.10 2.60 -3.40
N ALA A 121 10.21 3.50 -2.98
CA ALA A 121 10.56 4.69 -2.22
C ALA A 121 11.21 4.36 -0.85
N PRO A 122 10.59 3.63 0.08
CA PRO A 122 11.27 3.21 1.32
C PRO A 122 12.41 2.22 1.07
N GLN A 123 12.34 1.41 -0.01
CA GLN A 123 13.44 0.51 -0.37
C GLN A 123 14.70 1.28 -0.72
N CYS A 124 14.62 2.35 -1.52
CA CYS A 124 15.80 3.12 -1.90
C CYS A 124 16.54 3.69 -0.67
N GLU A 125 15.80 4.09 0.37
CA GLU A 125 16.39 4.54 1.64
C GLU A 125 17.01 3.38 2.42
N LYS A 126 16.23 2.32 2.66
CA LYS A 126 16.70 1.18 3.45
C LYS A 126 17.98 0.56 2.87
N TRP A 127 18.02 0.32 1.56
CA TRP A 127 19.18 -0.29 0.90
C TRP A 127 20.33 0.69 0.66
N SER A 128 20.10 2.01 0.78
CA SER A 128 21.18 3.01 0.87
C SER A 128 21.80 3.11 2.26
N GLY A 129 21.32 2.36 3.25
CA GLY A 129 21.87 2.37 4.60
C GLY A 129 21.07 3.19 5.62
N ILE A 130 19.96 3.80 5.23
CA ILE A 130 19.06 4.49 6.17
C ILE A 130 18.41 3.45 7.08
N ARG A 131 18.44 3.69 8.39
CA ARG A 131 17.91 2.82 9.44
C ARG A 131 16.82 3.50 10.25
N LEU A 132 16.77 4.84 10.23
CA LEU A 132 15.79 5.66 10.93
C LEU A 132 15.35 6.79 10.00
N VAL A 133 14.03 6.90 9.81
CA VAL A 133 13.41 7.98 9.04
C VAL A 133 12.73 8.94 10.00
N ILE A 134 13.11 10.21 9.93
CA ILE A 134 12.56 11.28 10.77
C ILE A 134 11.70 12.20 9.91
N ALA A 135 10.47 12.42 10.33
CA ALA A 135 9.57 13.37 9.68
C ALA A 135 8.57 13.96 10.70
N HIS A 136 7.91 15.03 10.31
CA HIS A 136 6.77 15.54 11.08
C HIS A 136 5.57 14.59 10.99
N SER A 137 5.34 14.03 9.78
CA SER A 137 4.29 13.03 9.50
C SER A 137 4.62 12.25 8.23
N PHE A 138 3.99 11.08 8.09
CA PHE A 138 4.16 10.17 6.96
C PHE A 138 2.85 9.99 6.21
N ALA A 139 2.92 9.73 4.92
CA ALA A 139 1.76 9.25 4.16
C ALA A 139 1.45 7.79 4.56
N PRO A 140 0.19 7.40 4.75
CA PRO A 140 -0.18 6.10 5.34
C PRO A 140 0.42 4.88 4.62
N ILE A 141 0.39 4.86 3.28
CA ILE A 141 0.96 3.75 2.50
C ILE A 141 2.48 3.68 2.65
N HIS A 142 3.15 4.83 2.68
CA HIS A 142 4.60 4.89 2.85
C HIS A 142 5.01 4.44 4.26
N GLU A 143 4.25 4.85 5.28
CA GLU A 143 4.41 4.38 6.66
C GLU A 143 4.28 2.87 6.73
N ARG A 144 3.21 2.31 6.16
CA ARG A 144 2.98 0.87 6.10
C ARG A 144 4.13 0.12 5.40
N ASN A 145 4.63 0.64 4.28
CA ASN A 145 5.75 0.04 3.57
C ASN A 145 7.05 0.09 4.39
N ASN A 146 7.33 1.17 5.11
CA ASN A 146 8.46 1.24 6.05
C ASN A 146 8.35 0.19 7.16
N LEU A 147 7.17 0.05 7.77
CA LEU A 147 6.92 -0.95 8.81
C LEU A 147 7.12 -2.38 8.28
N ASN A 148 6.60 -2.68 7.08
CA ASN A 148 6.79 -3.97 6.43
C ASN A 148 8.26 -4.30 6.16
N LEU A 149 9.05 -3.28 5.86
CA LEU A 149 10.51 -3.40 5.69
C LEU A 149 11.28 -3.41 7.02
N GLY A 150 10.65 -3.21 8.17
CA GLY A 150 11.31 -3.12 9.47
C GLY A 150 12.12 -1.86 9.66
N GLN A 151 11.75 -0.77 9.03
CA GLN A 151 12.42 0.53 9.10
C GLN A 151 11.80 1.38 10.21
N LEU A 152 12.65 1.90 11.11
CA LEU A 152 12.20 2.76 12.21
C LEU A 152 11.77 4.13 11.69
N MET A 153 10.71 4.67 12.28
CA MET A 153 10.21 6.02 12.02
C MET A 153 10.00 6.76 13.34
N ALA A 154 10.34 8.06 13.37
CA ALA A 154 10.16 8.86 14.58
C ALA A 154 10.01 10.37 14.27
N GLY A 155 9.69 11.15 15.30
CA GLY A 155 9.65 12.61 15.27
C GLY A 155 10.98 13.27 15.57
N TYR A 156 11.00 14.60 15.49
CA TYR A 156 12.21 15.42 15.67
C TYR A 156 12.78 15.38 17.10
N ASP A 157 11.92 15.23 18.11
CA ASP A 157 12.30 15.12 19.52
C ASP A 157 13.18 13.90 19.78
N VAL A 158 12.84 12.76 19.16
CA VAL A 158 13.64 11.53 19.21
C VAL A 158 15.04 11.78 18.63
N LEU A 159 15.11 12.42 17.45
CA LEU A 159 16.40 12.73 16.82
C LEU A 159 17.26 13.65 17.68
N THR A 160 16.67 14.70 18.25
CA THR A 160 17.39 15.64 19.13
C THR A 160 18.04 14.92 20.31
N ARG A 161 17.31 14.02 20.96
CA ARG A 161 17.84 13.21 22.08
C ARG A 161 18.94 12.26 21.63
N LEU A 162 18.76 11.56 20.51
CA LEU A 162 19.77 10.66 19.95
C LEU A 162 21.07 11.43 19.60
N GLN A 163 20.95 12.63 19.03
CA GLN A 163 22.12 13.48 18.72
C GLN A 163 22.82 14.02 19.97
N ASN A 164 22.12 14.10 21.10
CA ASN A 164 22.69 14.45 22.40
C ASN A 164 23.32 13.24 23.12
N GLY A 165 23.31 12.07 22.49
CA GLY A 165 23.91 10.85 23.03
C GLY A 165 23.02 10.12 24.03
N GLU A 166 21.72 10.42 24.06
CA GLU A 166 20.74 9.70 24.84
C GLU A 166 20.33 8.40 24.13
N ASP A 167 20.14 7.35 24.89
CA ASP A 167 19.46 6.15 24.43
C ASP A 167 17.94 6.39 24.47
N VAL A 168 17.25 6.07 23.37
CA VAL A 168 15.78 6.20 23.33
C VAL A 168 15.15 4.82 23.29
N ALA A 169 14.25 4.52 24.22
CA ALA A 169 13.60 3.21 24.27
C ALA A 169 12.80 2.92 23.00
N VAL A 170 12.93 1.71 22.45
CA VAL A 170 12.14 1.27 21.29
C VAL A 170 10.64 1.38 21.58
N ASP A 171 10.22 1.03 22.80
CA ASP A 171 8.84 1.13 23.26
C ASP A 171 8.30 2.57 23.21
N GLU A 172 9.13 3.57 23.41
CA GLU A 172 8.75 4.99 23.29
C GLU A 172 8.48 5.37 21.83
N ILE A 173 9.33 4.90 20.91
CA ILE A 173 9.20 5.16 19.47
C ILE A 173 7.98 4.43 18.88
N THR A 174 7.67 3.26 19.43
CA THR A 174 6.61 2.38 18.91
C THR A 174 5.32 2.43 19.74
N LYS A 175 5.20 3.35 20.70
CA LYS A 175 4.08 3.42 21.67
C LYS A 175 2.71 3.53 21.01
N ASP A 176 2.63 4.22 19.88
CA ASP A 176 1.39 4.48 19.15
C ASP A 176 1.07 3.36 18.11
N LEU A 177 1.99 2.40 17.93
CA LEU A 177 1.74 1.22 17.11
C LEU A 177 0.96 0.16 17.90
N ASP A 178 0.09 -0.54 17.20
CA ASP A 178 -0.55 -1.73 17.77
C ASP A 178 0.47 -2.82 18.14
N PRO A 179 0.13 -3.72 19.06
CA PRO A 179 1.08 -4.72 19.57
C PRO A 179 1.68 -5.62 18.47
N ILE A 180 0.94 -5.89 17.41
CA ILE A 180 1.38 -6.82 16.34
C ILE A 180 2.33 -6.10 15.39
N THR A 181 1.99 -4.88 14.96
CA THR A 181 2.88 -4.02 14.17
C THR A 181 4.19 -3.77 14.92
N ARG A 182 4.13 -3.59 16.23
CA ARG A 182 5.33 -3.46 17.07
C ARG A 182 6.21 -4.72 16.99
N VAL A 183 5.63 -5.90 17.21
CA VAL A 183 6.38 -7.17 17.12
C VAL A 183 6.94 -7.38 15.71
N MET A 184 6.19 -7.01 14.66
CA MET A 184 6.64 -7.09 13.28
C MET A 184 7.87 -6.19 13.04
N LEU A 185 7.80 -4.94 13.46
CA LEU A 185 8.92 -3.99 13.35
C LEU A 185 10.15 -4.48 14.11
N GLU A 186 9.97 -4.94 15.34
CA GLU A 186 11.02 -5.47 16.21
C GLU A 186 11.65 -6.75 15.68
N SER A 187 10.88 -7.57 14.98
CA SER A 187 11.37 -8.77 14.29
C SER A 187 12.24 -8.43 13.06
N GLY A 188 12.21 -7.19 12.59
CA GLY A 188 12.94 -6.73 11.40
C GLY A 188 12.09 -6.66 10.14
N GLY A 189 10.77 -6.66 10.27
CA GLY A 189 9.80 -6.50 9.19
C GLY A 189 8.91 -7.72 8.97
N LEU A 190 8.14 -7.67 7.90
CA LEU A 190 7.05 -8.61 7.62
C LEU A 190 7.54 -10.07 7.44
N PHE A 191 8.60 -10.32 6.67
CA PHE A 191 9.05 -11.69 6.42
C PHE A 191 9.61 -12.38 7.67
N PRO A 192 10.50 -11.76 8.48
CA PRO A 192 10.90 -12.33 9.76
C PRO A 192 9.71 -12.58 10.68
N PHE A 193 8.76 -11.66 10.76
CA PHE A 193 7.53 -11.83 11.53
C PHE A 193 6.72 -13.05 11.05
N ALA A 194 6.51 -13.18 9.73
CA ALA A 194 5.76 -14.29 9.16
C ALA A 194 6.41 -15.66 9.43
N LYS A 195 7.75 -15.72 9.46
CA LYS A 195 8.49 -16.93 9.86
C LYS A 195 8.24 -17.28 11.33
N LEU A 196 8.37 -16.29 12.23
CA LEU A 196 8.11 -16.47 13.67
C LEU A 196 6.65 -16.91 13.93
N TYR A 197 5.70 -16.36 13.19
CA TYR A 197 4.29 -16.76 13.28
C TYR A 197 4.09 -18.22 12.83
N LYS A 198 4.67 -18.63 11.70
CA LYS A 198 4.60 -20.01 11.19
C LYS A 198 5.25 -21.02 12.16
N GLU A 199 6.30 -20.62 12.86
CA GLU A 199 6.99 -21.41 13.87
C GLU A 199 6.24 -21.45 15.22
N GLY A 200 5.18 -20.67 15.38
CA GLY A 200 4.43 -20.55 16.62
C GLY A 200 5.14 -19.75 17.71
N ALA A 201 6.22 -19.04 17.38
CA ALA A 201 6.95 -18.17 18.30
C ALA A 201 6.22 -16.86 18.59
N VAL A 202 5.34 -16.43 17.67
CA VAL A 202 4.45 -15.29 17.82
C VAL A 202 3.02 -15.72 17.55
N THR A 203 2.09 -15.22 18.37
CA THR A 203 0.65 -15.45 18.19
C THR A 203 -0.05 -14.11 17.90
N VAL A 204 -0.97 -14.14 16.95
CA VAL A 204 -1.86 -13.00 16.69
C VAL A 204 -3.23 -13.33 17.27
N PRO A 205 -3.72 -12.58 18.26
CA PRO A 205 -5.01 -12.85 18.87
C PRO A 205 -6.15 -12.56 17.89
N VAL A 206 -7.23 -13.32 17.99
CA VAL A 206 -8.50 -12.96 17.34
C VAL A 206 -9.09 -11.79 18.13
N PRO A 207 -9.58 -10.72 17.46
CA PRO A 207 -10.26 -9.62 18.14
C PRO A 207 -11.44 -10.12 18.99
N THR A 208 -11.64 -9.49 20.13
CA THR A 208 -12.71 -9.83 21.08
C THR A 208 -13.76 -8.73 21.19
N THR A 209 -13.92 -7.94 20.11
CA THR A 209 -14.92 -6.89 19.99
C THR A 209 -16.33 -7.43 20.24
N GLU A 210 -17.09 -6.77 21.10
CA GLU A 210 -18.46 -7.15 21.41
C GLU A 210 -19.34 -7.06 20.16
N THR A 211 -20.46 -7.83 20.19
CA THR A 211 -21.45 -7.81 19.10
C THR A 211 -21.98 -6.40 18.85
N ARG A 212 -21.80 -5.90 17.63
CA ARG A 212 -22.21 -4.57 17.19
C ARG A 212 -22.60 -4.58 15.71
N PRO A 213 -23.41 -3.60 15.26
CA PRO A 213 -23.60 -3.37 13.83
C PRO A 213 -22.27 -3.04 13.14
N MET A 214 -22.03 -3.64 11.99
CA MET A 214 -20.79 -3.51 11.23
C MET A 214 -21.03 -2.88 9.85
N THR A 215 -20.07 -2.10 9.38
CA THR A 215 -19.99 -1.57 8.00
C THR A 215 -19.69 -2.71 7.01
N MET A 216 -19.78 -2.45 5.70
CA MET A 216 -19.45 -3.46 4.68
C MET A 216 -18.01 -3.94 4.83
N ALA A 217 -17.07 -3.01 4.99
CA ALA A 217 -15.65 -3.34 5.14
C ALA A 217 -15.39 -4.21 6.38
N GLU A 218 -15.95 -3.85 7.54
CA GLU A 218 -15.83 -4.60 8.78
C GLU A 218 -16.40 -6.02 8.62
N LYS A 219 -17.57 -6.20 7.98
CA LYS A 219 -18.18 -7.52 7.75
C LYS A 219 -17.36 -8.39 6.81
N MET A 220 -16.83 -7.82 5.72
CA MET A 220 -15.98 -8.54 4.79
C MET A 220 -14.70 -9.05 5.47
N LEU A 221 -14.06 -8.23 6.30
CA LEU A 221 -12.88 -8.63 7.07
C LEU A 221 -13.24 -9.65 8.16
N ALA A 222 -14.30 -9.41 8.93
CA ALA A 222 -14.74 -10.28 10.02
C ALA A 222 -15.00 -11.72 9.55
N SER A 223 -15.55 -11.88 8.35
CA SER A 223 -15.82 -13.20 7.75
C SER A 223 -14.56 -14.00 7.38
N LYS A 224 -13.36 -13.40 7.49
CA LYS A 224 -12.09 -13.96 7.02
C LYS A 224 -10.98 -13.93 8.06
N VAL A 225 -11.29 -13.53 9.30
CA VAL A 225 -10.31 -13.51 10.40
C VAL A 225 -9.76 -14.91 10.64
N VAL A 226 -8.44 -15.02 10.71
CA VAL A 226 -7.75 -16.29 10.92
C VAL A 226 -7.71 -16.62 12.41
N ALA A 227 -8.26 -17.79 12.78
CA ALA A 227 -8.21 -18.32 14.16
C ALA A 227 -6.83 -18.92 14.47
N ALA A 228 -6.55 -19.09 15.75
CA ALA A 228 -5.41 -19.88 16.20
C ALA A 228 -5.53 -21.32 15.63
N GLY A 229 -4.55 -21.69 14.78
CA GLY A 229 -4.57 -22.97 14.05
C GLY A 229 -4.89 -22.86 12.55
N GLY A 230 -5.10 -21.65 12.01
CA GLY A 230 -5.13 -21.34 10.57
C GLY A 230 -6.49 -21.48 9.90
N GLY A 231 -7.57 -21.82 10.61
CA GLY A 231 -8.95 -21.79 10.11
C GLY A 231 -9.53 -20.37 10.19
N VAL A 232 -10.72 -20.17 9.59
CA VAL A 232 -11.47 -18.91 9.76
C VAL A 232 -12.19 -18.95 11.10
N ALA A 233 -12.12 -17.86 11.87
CA ALA A 233 -12.82 -17.69 13.13
C ALA A 233 -14.31 -17.40 12.86
N GLU A 234 -15.21 -17.98 13.63
CA GLU A 234 -16.65 -17.77 13.53
C GLU A 234 -17.14 -16.72 14.52
N GLY A 235 -18.17 -15.96 14.14
CA GLY A 235 -18.84 -15.01 15.03
C GLY A 235 -17.99 -13.81 15.45
N VAL A 236 -16.94 -13.48 14.70
CA VAL A 236 -16.08 -12.34 14.98
C VAL A 236 -16.80 -11.04 14.64
N HIS A 237 -16.74 -10.09 15.56
CA HIS A 237 -17.12 -8.70 15.31
C HIS A 237 -15.86 -7.84 15.33
N LEU A 238 -15.82 -6.85 14.45
CA LEU A 238 -14.69 -5.95 14.31
C LEU A 238 -15.15 -4.49 14.50
N GLN A 239 -14.19 -3.68 14.89
CA GLN A 239 -14.32 -2.21 14.92
C GLN A 239 -13.04 -1.58 14.36
N PRO A 240 -13.09 -0.30 13.93
CA PRO A 240 -11.91 0.41 13.48
C PRO A 240 -10.78 0.35 14.51
N GLY A 241 -9.57 0.07 14.04
CA GLY A 241 -8.39 -0.06 14.89
C GLY A 241 -8.11 -1.48 15.40
N ASP A 242 -9.08 -2.41 15.34
CA ASP A 242 -8.79 -3.82 15.62
C ASP A 242 -7.72 -4.34 14.65
N VAL A 243 -6.84 -5.17 15.17
CA VAL A 243 -5.76 -5.77 14.38
C VAL A 243 -5.89 -7.28 14.37
N CYS A 244 -5.84 -7.87 13.16
CA CYS A 244 -6.02 -9.30 12.99
C CYS A 244 -5.31 -9.82 11.74
N LEU A 245 -5.10 -11.13 11.69
CA LEU A 245 -4.78 -11.85 10.46
C LEU A 245 -6.07 -12.14 9.70
N VAL A 246 -6.06 -11.85 8.41
CA VAL A 246 -7.20 -12.03 7.52
C VAL A 246 -6.79 -12.87 6.31
N LYS A 247 -7.58 -13.89 6.01
CA LYS A 247 -7.39 -14.69 4.81
C LYS A 247 -7.71 -13.86 3.57
N VAL A 248 -6.84 -13.91 2.57
CA VAL A 248 -7.11 -13.26 1.28
C VAL A 248 -7.78 -14.23 0.31
N ASP A 249 -8.75 -13.75 -0.47
CA ASP A 249 -9.45 -14.54 -1.47
C ASP A 249 -8.71 -14.58 -2.79
N GLY A 250 -7.85 -13.61 -3.05
CA GLY A 250 -7.02 -13.56 -4.24
C GLY A 250 -6.20 -12.28 -4.33
N GLY A 251 -5.53 -12.14 -5.45
CA GLY A 251 -4.71 -10.97 -5.72
C GLY A 251 -4.10 -11.00 -7.11
N TYR A 252 -3.44 -9.91 -7.48
CA TYR A 252 -2.73 -9.84 -8.74
C TYR A 252 -1.56 -8.87 -8.69
N SER A 253 -0.61 -9.10 -9.59
CA SER A 253 0.51 -8.20 -9.87
C SER A 253 0.61 -7.94 -11.37
N HIS A 254 1.40 -6.97 -11.75
CA HIS A 254 1.64 -6.62 -13.15
C HIS A 254 3.13 -6.56 -13.44
N GLU A 255 3.50 -6.44 -14.69
CA GLU A 255 4.90 -6.54 -15.15
C GLU A 255 5.85 -5.54 -14.48
N PHE A 256 5.33 -4.44 -13.94
CA PHE A 256 6.15 -3.47 -13.22
C PHE A 256 6.61 -3.95 -11.83
N THR A 257 5.81 -4.83 -11.19
CA THR A 257 5.99 -5.22 -9.77
C THR A 257 6.25 -6.71 -9.59
N THR A 258 5.79 -7.56 -10.52
CA THR A 258 5.92 -9.03 -10.41
C THR A 258 7.37 -9.47 -10.26
N ALA A 259 8.30 -8.85 -11.01
CA ALA A 259 9.73 -9.17 -10.91
C ALA A 259 10.28 -8.93 -9.49
N GLN A 260 9.81 -7.91 -8.81
CA GLN A 260 10.19 -7.59 -7.43
C GLN A 260 9.60 -8.60 -6.44
N VAL A 261 8.33 -8.96 -6.62
CA VAL A 261 7.66 -10.01 -5.83
C VAL A 261 8.41 -11.34 -5.96
N HIS A 262 8.78 -11.73 -7.19
CA HIS A 262 9.56 -12.93 -7.47
C HIS A 262 10.91 -12.90 -6.73
N HIS A 263 11.64 -11.80 -6.86
CA HIS A 263 12.92 -11.61 -6.18
C HIS A 263 12.81 -11.76 -4.66
N PHE A 264 11.79 -11.18 -4.02
CA PHE A 264 11.58 -11.30 -2.58
C PHE A 264 11.26 -12.74 -2.16
N LEU A 265 10.45 -13.45 -2.93
CA LEU A 265 10.12 -14.85 -2.62
C LEU A 265 11.35 -15.75 -2.74
N GLU A 266 12.18 -15.55 -3.78
CA GLU A 266 13.45 -16.28 -3.92
C GLU A 266 14.42 -15.98 -2.76
N LEU A 267 14.55 -14.69 -2.39
CA LEU A 267 15.43 -14.27 -1.31
C LEU A 267 15.01 -14.86 0.05
N GLU A 268 13.71 -14.89 0.33
CA GLU A 268 13.17 -15.28 1.63
C GLU A 268 12.94 -16.79 1.79
N TYR A 269 12.59 -17.47 0.69
CA TYR A 269 12.20 -18.89 0.74
C TYR A 269 13.07 -19.81 -0.14
N GLY A 270 14.03 -19.24 -0.91
CA GLY A 270 14.88 -19.97 -1.85
C GLY A 270 14.27 -20.13 -3.23
N ALA A 271 15.10 -20.55 -4.19
CA ALA A 271 14.70 -20.64 -5.60
C ALA A 271 13.57 -21.66 -5.88
N ASP A 272 13.38 -22.64 -4.99
CA ASP A 272 12.33 -23.67 -5.12
C ASP A 272 11.04 -23.30 -4.33
N TYR A 273 10.82 -22.03 -4.03
CA TYR A 273 9.65 -21.60 -3.28
C TYR A 273 8.35 -22.00 -3.96
N THR A 274 7.29 -22.20 -3.18
CA THR A 274 5.94 -22.50 -3.68
C THR A 274 4.92 -21.56 -3.03
N ILE A 275 3.82 -21.32 -3.73
CA ILE A 275 2.70 -20.55 -3.19
C ILE A 275 1.47 -21.45 -3.05
N PRO A 276 0.68 -21.28 -1.96
CA PRO A 276 -0.58 -21.99 -1.82
C PRO A 276 -1.62 -21.38 -2.80
N ASN A 277 -2.51 -22.24 -3.34
CA ASN A 277 -3.66 -21.80 -4.15
C ASN A 277 -3.34 -20.83 -5.31
N PRO A 278 -2.40 -21.16 -6.22
CA PRO A 278 -1.98 -20.26 -7.29
C PRO A 278 -3.14 -19.77 -8.18
N GLY A 279 -4.19 -20.56 -8.34
CA GLY A 279 -5.37 -20.22 -9.13
C GLY A 279 -6.19 -19.01 -8.59
N LYS A 280 -5.88 -18.54 -7.36
CA LYS A 280 -6.47 -17.32 -6.79
C LYS A 280 -5.70 -16.04 -7.14
N PHE A 281 -4.55 -16.17 -7.75
CA PHE A 281 -3.65 -15.06 -8.07
C PHE A 281 -3.43 -14.96 -9.57
N GLY A 282 -3.13 -13.75 -10.04
CA GLY A 282 -2.87 -13.51 -11.46
C GLY A 282 -1.71 -12.56 -11.71
N VAL A 283 -1.11 -12.65 -12.90
CA VAL A 283 -0.13 -11.69 -13.41
C VAL A 283 -0.67 -11.03 -14.67
N PHE A 284 -0.48 -9.73 -14.78
CA PHE A 284 -1.00 -8.91 -15.87
C PHE A 284 0.13 -8.21 -16.64
N GLU A 285 -0.11 -7.95 -17.91
CA GLU A 285 0.77 -7.15 -18.74
C GLU A 285 -0.05 -6.03 -19.40
N ASP A 286 -0.09 -4.88 -18.75
CA ASP A 286 -0.90 -3.72 -19.16
C ASP A 286 -0.24 -2.35 -18.92
N HIS A 287 0.84 -2.28 -18.13
CA HIS A 287 1.52 -1.03 -17.81
C HIS A 287 2.63 -0.66 -18.78
N LEU A 288 3.43 -1.63 -19.24
CA LEU A 288 4.62 -1.41 -20.07
C LEU A 288 4.47 -1.91 -21.49
N LEU A 289 3.31 -2.41 -21.88
CA LEU A 289 3.07 -3.06 -23.17
C LEU A 289 3.49 -2.21 -24.37
N TYR A 290 3.19 -0.90 -24.35
CA TYR A 290 3.52 0.02 -25.43
C TYR A 290 4.79 0.86 -25.16
N ALA A 291 5.45 0.66 -24.03
CA ALA A 291 6.58 1.49 -23.61
C ALA A 291 7.74 1.43 -24.61
N THR A 292 8.06 0.26 -25.17
CA THR A 292 9.15 0.08 -26.12
C THR A 292 8.90 0.79 -27.48
N GLY A 293 7.65 1.14 -27.79
CA GLY A 293 7.26 1.93 -28.96
C GLY A 293 7.42 3.45 -28.76
N VAL A 294 7.67 3.91 -27.55
CA VAL A 294 7.79 5.33 -27.22
C VAL A 294 9.26 5.75 -27.25
N GLU A 295 9.61 6.77 -28.03
CA GLU A 295 11.00 7.20 -28.27
C GLU A 295 11.79 7.44 -26.95
N ARG A 296 11.17 8.15 -26.00
CA ARG A 296 11.79 8.44 -24.69
C ARG A 296 12.05 7.20 -23.83
N MET A 297 11.41 6.09 -24.14
CA MET A 297 11.54 4.83 -23.40
C MET A 297 12.56 3.87 -24.00
N LYS A 298 13.07 4.15 -25.21
CA LYS A 298 14.07 3.31 -25.88
C LYS A 298 15.32 3.02 -25.06
N PRO A 299 15.86 3.96 -24.25
CA PRO A 299 17.00 3.65 -23.40
C PRO A 299 16.74 2.57 -22.33
N PHE A 300 15.49 2.29 -22.04
CA PHE A 300 15.07 1.33 -21.01
C PHE A 300 14.51 0.02 -21.57
N THR A 301 14.60 -0.19 -22.89
CA THR A 301 14.01 -1.37 -23.56
C THR A 301 14.48 -2.69 -22.94
N ASP A 302 15.77 -2.83 -22.64
CA ASP A 302 16.33 -4.06 -22.07
C ASP A 302 15.81 -4.30 -20.64
N GLN A 303 15.68 -3.25 -19.83
CA GLN A 303 15.11 -3.36 -18.47
C GLN A 303 13.62 -3.73 -18.52
N ILE A 304 12.86 -3.09 -19.41
CA ILE A 304 11.44 -3.40 -19.60
C ILE A 304 11.26 -4.85 -20.04
N GLN A 305 12.09 -5.31 -20.99
CA GLN A 305 12.04 -6.70 -21.45
C GLN A 305 12.41 -7.67 -20.31
N LEU A 306 13.40 -7.35 -19.51
CA LEU A 306 13.78 -8.14 -18.34
C LEU A 306 12.61 -8.29 -17.34
N LEU A 307 11.89 -7.20 -17.04
CA LEU A 307 10.72 -7.27 -16.15
C LEU A 307 9.64 -8.20 -16.69
N ARG A 308 9.37 -8.15 -18.01
CA ARG A 308 8.41 -9.04 -18.67
C ARG A 308 8.87 -10.50 -18.64
N ASP A 309 10.16 -10.76 -18.90
CA ASP A 309 10.73 -12.10 -18.84
C ASP A 309 10.64 -12.69 -17.42
N LEU A 310 10.95 -11.89 -16.39
CA LEU A 310 10.84 -12.29 -14.99
C LEU A 310 9.37 -12.54 -14.56
N GLN A 311 8.41 -11.79 -15.11
CA GLN A 311 6.98 -12.09 -14.90
C GLN A 311 6.60 -13.45 -15.51
N VAL A 312 7.07 -13.75 -16.70
CA VAL A 312 6.85 -15.05 -17.35
C VAL A 312 7.48 -16.18 -16.54
N ASP A 313 8.69 -15.97 -16.00
CA ASP A 313 9.35 -16.95 -15.14
C ASP A 313 8.59 -17.17 -13.85
N PHE A 314 8.16 -16.08 -13.19
CA PHE A 314 7.30 -16.16 -12.01
C PHE A 314 6.00 -16.93 -12.28
N GLN A 315 5.31 -16.63 -13.37
CA GLN A 315 4.07 -17.30 -13.74
C GLN A 315 4.28 -18.80 -13.96
N LYS A 316 5.32 -19.19 -14.70
CA LYS A 316 5.66 -20.60 -14.92
C LYS A 316 6.06 -21.31 -13.64
N HIS A 317 6.82 -20.64 -12.79
CA HIS A 317 7.28 -21.19 -11.51
C HIS A 317 6.12 -21.45 -10.54
N THR A 318 5.18 -20.50 -10.45
CA THR A 318 4.11 -20.52 -9.46
C THR A 318 2.79 -21.13 -9.95
N GLY A 319 2.54 -21.09 -11.25
CA GLY A 319 1.28 -21.53 -11.85
C GLY A 319 0.09 -20.60 -11.60
N VAL A 320 0.32 -19.31 -11.29
CA VAL A 320 -0.74 -18.30 -11.19
C VAL A 320 -1.43 -18.08 -12.54
N ARG A 321 -2.62 -17.46 -12.54
CA ARG A 321 -3.33 -17.12 -13.78
C ARG A 321 -2.49 -16.21 -14.66
N ASP A 322 -2.46 -16.49 -15.95
CA ASP A 322 -1.67 -15.75 -16.94
C ASP A 322 -2.55 -14.81 -17.76
N TYR A 323 -2.41 -13.52 -17.48
CA TYR A 323 -3.01 -12.43 -18.26
C TYR A 323 -1.93 -11.60 -18.96
N SER A 324 -0.80 -12.21 -19.29
CA SER A 324 0.26 -11.59 -20.10
C SER A 324 -0.23 -11.33 -21.52
N ALA A 325 0.37 -10.33 -22.17
CA ALA A 325 0.07 -10.02 -23.57
C ALA A 325 0.49 -11.18 -24.51
N LYS A 326 -0.39 -11.52 -25.45
CA LYS A 326 -0.14 -12.53 -26.49
C LYS A 326 -0.10 -11.82 -27.84
N ASP A 327 0.99 -12.03 -28.58
CA ASP A 327 1.22 -11.37 -29.88
C ASP A 327 1.10 -9.84 -29.82
N GLY A 328 1.52 -9.24 -28.71
CA GLY A 328 1.46 -7.80 -28.48
C GLY A 328 0.07 -7.27 -28.08
N VAL A 329 -0.88 -8.15 -27.80
CA VAL A 329 -2.24 -7.78 -27.37
C VAL A 329 -2.44 -8.16 -25.91
N SER A 330 -2.69 -7.18 -25.05
CA SER A 330 -3.08 -7.38 -23.65
C SER A 330 -4.56 -7.78 -23.55
N PRO A 331 -4.94 -8.63 -22.57
CA PRO A 331 -6.35 -8.90 -22.25
C PRO A 331 -7.13 -7.64 -21.86
N GLY A 332 -6.45 -6.62 -21.33
CA GLY A 332 -7.02 -5.37 -20.87
C GLY A 332 -6.32 -4.82 -19.62
N ILE A 333 -6.87 -3.74 -19.07
CA ILE A 333 -6.40 -3.16 -17.80
C ILE A 333 -6.62 -4.16 -16.67
N CYS A 334 -5.59 -4.42 -15.86
CA CYS A 334 -5.60 -5.44 -14.81
C CYS A 334 -6.82 -5.35 -13.88
N HIS A 335 -7.20 -4.15 -13.44
CA HIS A 335 -8.33 -3.94 -12.53
C HIS A 335 -9.67 -4.32 -13.18
N GLN A 336 -9.88 -3.97 -14.46
CA GLN A 336 -11.11 -4.30 -15.17
C GLN A 336 -11.19 -5.80 -15.43
N VAL A 337 -10.11 -6.42 -15.91
CA VAL A 337 -10.07 -7.86 -16.16
C VAL A 337 -10.25 -8.65 -14.85
N ALA A 338 -9.62 -8.20 -13.75
CA ALA A 338 -9.80 -8.82 -12.44
C ALA A 338 -11.28 -8.80 -11.98
N ARG A 339 -11.98 -7.68 -12.15
CA ARG A 339 -13.42 -7.56 -11.86
C ARG A 339 -14.26 -8.53 -12.70
N GLU A 340 -13.91 -8.68 -13.96
CA GLU A 340 -14.62 -9.57 -14.90
C GLU A 340 -14.38 -11.04 -14.59
N GLU A 341 -13.15 -11.42 -14.21
CA GLU A 341 -12.70 -12.80 -14.18
C GLU A 341 -12.72 -13.47 -12.79
N PHE A 342 -12.44 -12.73 -11.70
CA PHE A 342 -12.22 -13.38 -10.41
C PHE A 342 -12.43 -12.53 -9.15
N VAL A 343 -12.94 -11.31 -9.24
CA VAL A 343 -13.35 -10.53 -8.05
C VAL A 343 -14.84 -10.73 -7.84
N ASP A 344 -15.20 -11.47 -6.80
CA ASP A 344 -16.57 -11.78 -6.45
C ASP A 344 -17.06 -10.90 -5.28
N PRO A 345 -18.39 -10.72 -5.13
CA PRO A 345 -18.96 -10.02 -4.00
C PRO A 345 -18.52 -10.62 -2.66
N GLY A 346 -18.18 -9.77 -1.70
CA GLY A 346 -17.70 -10.19 -0.40
C GLY A 346 -16.23 -10.60 -0.35
N ASP A 347 -15.51 -10.64 -1.47
CA ASP A 347 -14.09 -10.96 -1.50
C ASP A 347 -13.24 -9.89 -0.82
N PHE A 348 -12.08 -10.35 -0.31
CA PHE A 348 -10.97 -9.53 0.11
C PHE A 348 -9.77 -9.76 -0.82
N ILE A 349 -9.46 -8.77 -1.65
CA ILE A 349 -8.43 -8.83 -2.70
C ILE A 349 -7.36 -7.79 -2.45
N GLN A 350 -6.10 -8.18 -2.54
CA GLN A 350 -4.97 -7.27 -2.51
C GLN A 350 -4.10 -7.44 -3.76
N ALA A 351 -3.63 -6.34 -4.32
CA ALA A 351 -2.79 -6.35 -5.52
C ALA A 351 -1.70 -5.27 -5.43
N THR A 352 -0.74 -5.31 -6.32
CA THR A 352 0.44 -4.43 -6.27
C THR A 352 0.25 -3.06 -6.91
N ASP A 353 -0.99 -2.66 -7.18
CA ASP A 353 -1.33 -1.36 -7.76
C ASP A 353 -2.30 -0.58 -6.89
N SER A 354 -2.17 0.74 -6.85
CA SER A 354 -2.99 1.64 -6.02
C SER A 354 -4.47 1.65 -6.43
N HIS A 355 -4.79 1.42 -7.72
CA HIS A 355 -6.16 1.40 -8.23
C HIS A 355 -6.85 0.04 -8.10
N THR A 356 -6.27 -0.89 -7.35
CA THR A 356 -6.91 -2.17 -6.96
C THR A 356 -8.29 -1.94 -6.34
N CYS A 357 -8.50 -0.81 -5.68
CA CYS A 357 -9.78 -0.39 -5.11
C CYS A 357 -10.96 -0.40 -6.12
N MET A 358 -10.68 -0.38 -7.44
CA MET A 358 -11.69 -0.52 -8.48
C MET A 358 -12.56 -1.78 -8.32
N GLY A 359 -12.00 -2.86 -7.75
CA GLY A 359 -12.72 -4.10 -7.47
C GLY A 359 -13.91 -3.93 -6.53
N GLY A 360 -13.95 -2.87 -5.73
CA GLY A 360 -15.07 -2.56 -4.85
C GLY A 360 -16.38 -2.24 -5.58
N GLY A 361 -16.31 -1.93 -6.89
CA GLY A 361 -17.48 -1.86 -7.76
C GLY A 361 -18.25 -3.19 -7.90
N ASN A 362 -17.61 -4.31 -7.54
CA ASN A 362 -18.21 -5.63 -7.46
C ASN A 362 -18.73 -5.98 -6.05
N ASN A 363 -18.87 -5.02 -5.14
CA ASN A 363 -19.19 -5.27 -3.72
C ASN A 363 -18.15 -6.15 -3.02
N ALA A 364 -16.86 -5.82 -3.21
CA ALA A 364 -15.71 -6.48 -2.62
C ALA A 364 -14.83 -5.46 -1.88
N LEU A 365 -14.05 -5.88 -0.90
CA LEU A 365 -13.02 -5.05 -0.28
C LEU A 365 -11.70 -5.30 -1.02
N THR A 366 -11.22 -4.29 -1.72
CA THR A 366 -10.03 -4.44 -2.56
C THR A 366 -9.13 -3.21 -2.44
N TYR A 367 -7.83 -3.38 -2.20
CA TYR A 367 -6.89 -2.25 -2.16
C TYR A 367 -5.45 -2.66 -2.49
N GLY A 368 -4.66 -1.66 -2.85
CA GLY A 368 -3.27 -1.82 -3.22
C GLY A 368 -2.34 -2.00 -2.03
N VAL A 369 -1.32 -2.84 -2.21
CA VAL A 369 -0.25 -3.09 -1.24
C VAL A 369 1.13 -3.06 -1.91
N GLY A 370 2.18 -2.90 -1.11
CA GLY A 370 3.55 -2.96 -1.58
C GLY A 370 3.97 -4.38 -2.01
N ALA A 371 5.06 -4.47 -2.76
CA ALA A 371 5.56 -5.75 -3.27
C ALA A 371 5.96 -6.73 -2.15
N THR A 372 6.51 -6.24 -1.04
CA THR A 372 6.84 -7.05 0.14
C THR A 372 5.58 -7.64 0.79
N GLU A 373 4.54 -6.82 0.98
CA GLU A 373 3.27 -7.29 1.55
C GLU A 373 2.60 -8.30 0.62
N TYR A 374 2.59 -8.03 -0.69
CA TYR A 374 2.05 -8.96 -1.68
C TYR A 374 2.82 -10.30 -1.71
N ALA A 375 4.16 -10.27 -1.68
CA ALA A 375 4.97 -11.47 -1.60
C ALA A 375 4.68 -12.25 -0.30
N GLY A 376 4.50 -11.56 0.82
CA GLY A 376 4.11 -12.16 2.09
C GLY A 376 2.75 -12.87 2.01
N LEU A 377 1.72 -12.17 1.53
CA LEU A 377 0.37 -12.72 1.45
C LEU A 377 0.24 -13.89 0.45
N ILE A 378 0.89 -13.82 -0.70
CA ILE A 378 0.81 -14.89 -1.70
C ILE A 378 1.50 -16.17 -1.21
N SER A 379 2.54 -16.04 -0.37
CA SER A 379 3.26 -17.15 0.24
C SER A 379 2.55 -17.73 1.46
N ALA A 380 1.78 -16.92 2.19
CA ALA A 380 1.13 -17.30 3.44
C ALA A 380 -0.36 -17.66 3.27
N GLY A 381 -1.03 -17.06 2.29
CA GLY A 381 -2.49 -17.17 2.09
C GLY A 381 -3.31 -16.26 3.00
N PHE A 382 -2.66 -15.43 3.81
CA PHE A 382 -3.27 -14.45 4.70
C PHE A 382 -2.39 -13.19 4.79
N THR A 383 -2.99 -12.11 5.23
CA THR A 383 -2.30 -10.87 5.53
C THR A 383 -2.74 -10.33 6.88
N PHE A 384 -2.00 -9.35 7.34
CA PHE A 384 -2.24 -8.64 8.56
C PHE A 384 -2.95 -7.31 8.25
N VAL A 385 -4.05 -7.06 8.93
CA VAL A 385 -4.90 -5.88 8.70
C VAL A 385 -5.19 -5.18 10.01
N GLN A 386 -4.99 -3.87 10.04
CA GLN A 386 -5.67 -2.99 10.97
C GLN A 386 -6.99 -2.59 10.32
N VAL A 387 -8.10 -2.87 10.99
CA VAL A 387 -9.45 -2.59 10.47
C VAL A 387 -9.59 -1.08 10.22
N PRO A 388 -9.83 -0.66 8.98
CA PRO A 388 -9.93 0.75 8.64
C PRO A 388 -11.25 1.37 9.13
N GLU A 389 -11.23 2.67 9.33
CA GLU A 389 -12.46 3.45 9.43
C GLU A 389 -13.20 3.48 8.08
N SER A 390 -14.52 3.68 8.11
CA SER A 390 -15.31 3.91 6.91
C SER A 390 -15.97 5.30 6.92
N ILE A 391 -16.20 5.84 5.71
CA ILE A 391 -17.02 7.01 5.42
C ILE A 391 -18.13 6.60 4.45
N ARG A 392 -19.36 7.02 4.72
CA ARG A 392 -20.52 6.63 3.93
C ARG A 392 -20.99 7.75 3.03
N PHE A 393 -21.25 7.45 1.75
CA PHE A 393 -21.89 8.31 0.78
C PHE A 393 -23.22 7.72 0.33
N GLU A 394 -24.31 8.37 0.74
CA GLU A 394 -25.67 8.06 0.32
C GLU A 394 -26.00 8.84 -0.96
N LEU A 395 -26.05 8.14 -2.09
CA LEU A 395 -26.38 8.72 -3.39
C LEU A 395 -27.88 8.82 -3.57
N VAL A 396 -28.38 9.97 -3.99
CA VAL A 396 -29.80 10.20 -4.31
C VAL A 396 -29.89 10.85 -5.70
N GLY A 397 -31.07 10.77 -6.32
CA GLY A 397 -31.28 11.32 -7.67
C GLY A 397 -30.58 10.51 -8.78
N GLU A 398 -30.43 11.10 -9.94
CA GLU A 398 -29.80 10.52 -11.13
C GLU A 398 -28.89 11.57 -11.78
N LEU A 399 -27.82 11.14 -12.45
CA LEU A 399 -26.93 12.03 -13.16
C LEU A 399 -27.63 12.66 -14.38
N ASP A 400 -27.47 13.96 -14.54
CA ASP A 400 -27.91 14.66 -15.75
C ASP A 400 -27.10 14.24 -16.98
N PRO A 401 -27.70 14.32 -18.20
CA PRO A 401 -26.95 14.00 -19.44
C PRO A 401 -25.67 14.81 -19.59
N GLY A 402 -24.53 14.12 -19.69
CA GLY A 402 -23.22 14.72 -19.82
C GLY A 402 -22.43 14.79 -18.52
N VAL A 403 -23.06 14.51 -17.38
CA VAL A 403 -22.39 14.31 -16.08
C VAL A 403 -22.09 12.82 -15.91
N THR A 404 -20.94 12.50 -15.35
CA THR A 404 -20.42 11.13 -15.22
C THR A 404 -20.08 10.79 -13.77
N ALA A 405 -19.84 9.52 -13.46
CA ALA A 405 -19.36 9.09 -12.15
C ALA A 405 -18.00 9.75 -11.78
N LYS A 406 -17.21 10.16 -12.76
CA LYS A 406 -15.98 10.93 -12.51
C LYS A 406 -16.27 12.31 -11.91
N ASP A 407 -17.33 12.98 -12.35
CA ASP A 407 -17.73 14.28 -11.80
C ASP A 407 -18.20 14.13 -10.34
N VAL A 408 -18.87 13.03 -10.00
CA VAL A 408 -19.20 12.67 -8.60
C VAL A 408 -17.91 12.60 -7.77
N MET A 409 -16.90 11.89 -8.26
CA MET A 409 -15.64 11.74 -7.54
C MET A 409 -14.84 13.04 -7.46
N LEU A 410 -14.89 13.89 -8.48
CA LEU A 410 -14.29 15.23 -8.44
C LEU A 410 -14.99 16.13 -7.41
N HIS A 411 -16.31 16.02 -7.26
CA HIS A 411 -17.05 16.68 -6.19
C HIS A 411 -16.62 16.18 -4.80
N ILE A 412 -16.50 14.86 -4.62
CA ILE A 412 -16.03 14.27 -3.35
C ILE A 412 -14.59 14.72 -3.06
N LEU A 413 -13.72 14.73 -4.04
CA LEU A 413 -12.33 15.16 -3.90
C LEU A 413 -12.25 16.61 -3.42
N ASP A 414 -13.03 17.51 -4.03
CA ASP A 414 -13.05 18.93 -3.66
C ASP A 414 -13.67 19.17 -2.28
N THR A 415 -14.75 18.45 -1.97
CA THR A 415 -15.56 18.72 -0.77
C THR A 415 -15.02 18.02 0.48
N TYR A 416 -14.51 16.78 0.35
CA TYR A 416 -14.14 15.93 1.48
C TYR A 416 -12.65 15.59 1.50
N ALA A 417 -12.08 15.13 0.38
CA ALA A 417 -10.70 14.65 0.38
C ALA A 417 -9.66 15.76 0.64
N LYS A 418 -9.88 16.97 0.14
CA LYS A 418 -9.02 18.13 0.44
C LYS A 418 -8.97 18.49 1.95
N ARG A 419 -9.94 18.05 2.73
CA ARG A 419 -10.00 18.21 4.17
C ARG A 419 -9.54 16.98 4.95
N GLU A 420 -9.03 15.99 4.20
CA GLU A 420 -8.58 14.70 4.74
C GLU A 420 -9.72 13.85 5.35
N ASP A 421 -10.99 14.17 5.06
CA ASP A 421 -12.15 13.41 5.57
C ASP A 421 -12.18 11.95 5.06
N THR A 422 -11.52 11.67 3.93
CA THR A 422 -11.43 10.34 3.31
C THR A 422 -10.11 9.63 3.57
N LEU A 423 -9.13 10.31 4.21
CA LEU A 423 -7.77 9.81 4.37
C LEU A 423 -7.75 8.43 5.07
N ASP A 424 -7.16 7.44 4.40
CA ASP A 424 -7.02 6.03 4.83
C ASP A 424 -8.34 5.33 5.24
N ARG A 425 -9.50 5.89 4.87
CA ARG A 425 -10.83 5.32 5.11
C ARG A 425 -11.31 4.48 3.93
N VAL A 426 -12.25 3.59 4.20
CA VAL A 426 -13.03 2.92 3.15
C VAL A 426 -14.24 3.81 2.81
N MET A 427 -14.37 4.19 1.55
CA MET A 427 -15.51 4.95 1.04
C MET A 427 -16.63 3.96 0.67
N GLU A 428 -17.72 3.94 1.43
CA GLU A 428 -18.85 3.04 1.17
C GLU A 428 -19.98 3.81 0.47
N PHE A 429 -20.35 3.36 -0.74
CA PHE A 429 -21.38 3.97 -1.57
C PHE A 429 -22.67 3.17 -1.55
N GLY A 430 -23.79 3.84 -1.27
CA GLY A 430 -25.14 3.27 -1.29
C GLY A 430 -26.19 4.29 -1.59
N GLY A 431 -27.43 4.00 -1.20
CA GLY A 431 -28.59 4.86 -1.42
C GLY A 431 -29.29 4.63 -2.77
N ALA A 432 -30.48 5.23 -2.92
CA ALA A 432 -31.35 4.98 -4.06
C ALA A 432 -30.74 5.41 -5.41
N GLY A 433 -29.88 6.45 -5.42
CA GLY A 433 -29.21 6.93 -6.61
C GLY A 433 -28.18 5.95 -7.18
N LEU A 434 -27.64 5.04 -6.32
CA LEU A 434 -26.68 4.03 -6.79
C LEU A 434 -27.30 3.11 -7.87
N ALA A 435 -28.58 2.82 -7.81
CA ALA A 435 -29.29 1.99 -8.79
C ALA A 435 -29.34 2.64 -10.19
N SER A 436 -29.16 3.94 -10.32
CA SER A 436 -29.07 4.63 -11.62
C SER A 436 -27.73 4.39 -12.32
N LEU A 437 -26.66 4.12 -11.56
CA LEU A 437 -25.32 3.94 -12.07
C LEU A 437 -25.09 2.50 -12.59
N SER A 438 -24.45 2.40 -13.74
CA SER A 438 -23.99 1.12 -14.30
C SER A 438 -22.88 0.50 -13.43
N ALA A 439 -22.57 -0.78 -13.63
CA ALA A 439 -21.48 -1.46 -12.94
C ALA A 439 -20.10 -0.80 -13.22
N ASP A 440 -19.91 -0.23 -14.41
CA ASP A 440 -18.65 0.45 -14.75
C ASP A 440 -18.56 1.86 -14.15
N GLU A 441 -19.67 2.56 -14.00
CA GLU A 441 -19.71 3.83 -13.25
C GLU A 441 -19.46 3.62 -11.76
N ARG A 442 -20.00 2.56 -11.15
CA ARG A 442 -19.66 2.17 -9.76
C ARG A 442 -18.19 1.81 -9.62
N ALA A 443 -17.62 1.13 -10.61
CA ALA A 443 -16.19 0.87 -10.65
C ALA A 443 -15.37 2.15 -10.72
N THR A 444 -15.85 3.18 -11.44
CA THR A 444 -15.20 4.50 -11.48
C THR A 444 -15.22 5.18 -10.11
N LEU A 445 -16.34 5.11 -9.37
CA LEU A 445 -16.40 5.62 -7.99
C LEU A 445 -15.32 4.96 -7.12
N CYS A 446 -15.25 3.63 -7.15
CA CYS A 446 -14.28 2.89 -6.34
C CYS A 446 -12.83 3.10 -6.81
N ASN A 447 -12.59 3.17 -8.13
CA ASN A 447 -11.25 3.41 -8.70
C ASN A 447 -10.66 4.73 -8.21
N MET A 448 -11.44 5.80 -8.22
CA MET A 448 -10.99 7.13 -7.81
C MET A 448 -10.91 7.32 -6.28
N ALA A 449 -11.17 6.30 -5.48
CA ALA A 449 -10.88 6.36 -4.04
C ALA A 449 -9.38 6.63 -3.78
N THR A 450 -8.50 6.16 -4.67
CA THR A 450 -7.05 6.42 -4.60
C THR A 450 -6.73 7.92 -4.69
N GLU A 451 -7.36 8.67 -5.62
CA GLU A 451 -7.18 10.12 -5.75
C GLU A 451 -7.70 10.88 -4.52
N CYS A 452 -8.68 10.30 -3.84
CA CYS A 452 -9.21 10.83 -2.58
C CYS A 452 -8.35 10.44 -1.36
N SER A 453 -7.18 9.84 -1.55
CA SER A 453 -6.31 9.31 -0.48
C SER A 453 -7.02 8.30 0.45
N ALA A 454 -8.11 7.70 -0.02
CA ALA A 454 -8.82 6.66 0.69
C ALA A 454 -8.12 5.30 0.53
N LYS A 455 -8.35 4.39 1.45
CA LYS A 455 -7.82 3.02 1.38
C LYS A 455 -8.49 2.19 0.30
N SER A 456 -9.81 2.33 0.18
CA SER A 456 -10.65 1.62 -0.78
C SER A 456 -11.97 2.33 -1.02
N GLY A 457 -12.73 1.88 -2.03
CA GLY A 457 -14.13 2.19 -2.21
C GLY A 457 -14.93 0.89 -2.34
N ILE A 458 -16.17 0.85 -1.83
CA ILE A 458 -17.08 -0.29 -1.95
C ILE A 458 -18.46 0.23 -2.33
N CYS A 459 -19.08 -0.32 -3.37
CA CYS A 459 -20.47 -0.09 -3.69
C CYS A 459 -21.37 -1.21 -3.14
N GLU A 460 -22.55 -0.86 -2.65
CA GLU A 460 -23.58 -1.87 -2.34
C GLU A 460 -23.94 -2.69 -3.58
N GLY A 461 -24.20 -3.97 -3.38
CA GLY A 461 -24.70 -4.87 -4.41
C GLY A 461 -26.20 -4.70 -4.64
N ASP A 462 -26.65 -4.81 -5.89
CA ASP A 462 -28.04 -4.82 -6.29
C ASP A 462 -28.27 -5.67 -7.54
N ARG A 463 -29.51 -5.75 -7.98
CA ARG A 463 -29.90 -6.50 -9.19
C ARG A 463 -29.10 -6.13 -10.43
N ARG A 464 -28.77 -4.84 -10.61
CA ARG A 464 -28.00 -4.36 -11.78
C ARG A 464 -26.58 -4.91 -11.78
N LEU A 465 -25.95 -4.96 -10.62
CA LEU A 465 -24.63 -5.58 -10.47
C LEU A 465 -24.71 -7.09 -10.71
N ALA A 466 -25.72 -7.78 -10.18
CA ALA A 466 -25.92 -9.21 -10.42
C ALA A 466 -26.08 -9.53 -11.91
N GLU A 467 -26.85 -8.72 -12.66
CA GLU A 467 -27.01 -8.85 -14.12
C GLU A 467 -25.70 -8.62 -14.89
N TRP A 468 -24.82 -7.74 -14.39
CA TRP A 468 -23.50 -7.54 -14.98
C TRP A 468 -22.55 -8.70 -14.67
N LEU A 469 -22.60 -9.29 -13.47
CA LEU A 469 -21.78 -10.42 -13.05
C LEU A 469 -22.19 -11.75 -13.69
N GLN A 470 -23.51 -12.00 -13.83
CA GLN A 470 -24.03 -13.31 -14.25
C GLN A 470 -23.38 -13.89 -15.52
N PRO A 471 -23.22 -13.14 -16.64
CA PRO A 471 -22.59 -13.70 -17.84
C PRO A 471 -21.09 -13.97 -17.67
N ARG A 472 -20.50 -13.55 -16.56
CA ARG A 472 -19.09 -13.69 -16.18
C ARG A 472 -18.86 -14.74 -15.10
N ARG A 473 -19.93 -15.38 -14.61
CA ARG A 473 -19.89 -16.39 -13.54
C ARG A 473 -20.63 -17.63 -14.02
N ASP A 474 -19.85 -18.61 -14.48
CA ASP A 474 -20.37 -19.84 -15.08
C ASP A 474 -21.32 -20.58 -14.13
N GLY A 475 -22.57 -20.79 -14.61
CA GLY A 475 -23.56 -21.60 -13.96
C GLY A 475 -24.27 -20.99 -12.75
N GLN A 476 -23.97 -19.74 -12.38
CA GLN A 476 -24.63 -19.04 -11.27
C GLN A 476 -25.91 -18.35 -11.76
N SER A 477 -26.99 -18.48 -10.97
CA SER A 477 -28.21 -17.71 -11.17
C SER A 477 -28.05 -16.29 -10.60
N LEU A 478 -28.96 -15.37 -10.99
CA LEU A 478 -28.96 -14.01 -10.45
C LEU A 478 -29.20 -14.00 -8.93
N GLU A 479 -30.09 -14.88 -8.47
CA GLU A 479 -30.45 -15.01 -7.05
C GLU A 479 -29.25 -15.57 -6.22
N GLU A 480 -28.46 -16.48 -6.78
CA GLU A 480 -27.24 -16.97 -6.13
C GLU A 480 -26.19 -15.86 -6.02
N ILE A 481 -26.04 -15.03 -7.04
CA ILE A 481 -25.12 -13.88 -7.00
C ILE A 481 -25.61 -12.83 -5.98
N GLU A 482 -26.89 -12.47 -6.02
CA GLU A 482 -27.48 -11.51 -5.06
C GLU A 482 -27.31 -11.97 -3.60
N ALA A 483 -27.37 -13.27 -3.34
CA ALA A 483 -27.19 -13.83 -2.01
C ALA A 483 -25.74 -13.69 -1.46
N THR A 484 -24.76 -13.37 -2.31
CA THR A 484 -23.38 -13.13 -1.91
C THR A 484 -23.10 -11.67 -1.54
N PHE A 485 -24.00 -10.76 -1.84
CA PHE A 485 -23.79 -9.35 -1.55
C PHE A 485 -23.70 -9.06 -0.05
N VAL A 486 -22.72 -8.25 0.31
CA VAL A 486 -22.52 -7.76 1.65
C VAL A 486 -23.10 -6.34 1.76
N ALA A 487 -24.09 -6.17 2.61
CA ALA A 487 -24.64 -4.87 2.97
C ALA A 487 -24.23 -4.48 4.40
N PRO A 488 -24.15 -3.18 4.74
CA PRO A 488 -23.92 -2.77 6.11
C PRO A 488 -25.08 -3.21 7.02
N ASP A 489 -24.80 -3.42 8.29
CA ASP A 489 -25.87 -3.68 9.26
C ASP A 489 -26.68 -2.41 9.53
N GLU A 490 -27.97 -2.58 9.87
CA GLU A 490 -28.77 -1.45 10.33
C GLU A 490 -28.16 -0.87 11.62
N GLY A 491 -27.88 0.43 11.62
CA GLY A 491 -27.21 1.10 12.74
C GLY A 491 -25.68 1.00 12.72
N ALA A 492 -25.07 0.59 11.62
CA ALA A 492 -23.62 0.65 11.46
C ALA A 492 -23.10 2.09 11.63
N GLU A 493 -22.03 2.25 12.38
CA GLU A 493 -21.42 3.55 12.67
C GLU A 493 -20.24 3.82 11.71
N TYR A 494 -20.20 5.03 11.16
CA TYR A 494 -19.16 5.47 10.23
C TYR A 494 -18.33 6.58 10.86
N ALA A 495 -17.08 6.33 11.16
CA ALA A 495 -16.18 7.31 11.77
C ALA A 495 -16.00 8.57 10.91
N GLY A 496 -16.00 8.41 9.56
CA GLY A 496 -16.01 9.52 8.60
C GLY A 496 -17.39 10.19 8.41
N GLY A 497 -18.43 9.71 9.10
CA GLY A 497 -19.80 10.20 8.95
C GLY A 497 -20.56 9.60 7.78
N VAL A 498 -21.83 10.01 7.66
CA VAL A 498 -22.74 9.67 6.56
C VAL A 498 -23.08 10.95 5.80
N HIS A 499 -22.82 10.98 4.50
CA HIS A 499 -22.97 12.16 3.65
C HIS A 499 -23.90 11.86 2.49
N THR A 500 -24.86 12.73 2.22
CA THR A 500 -25.76 12.60 1.08
C THR A 500 -25.23 13.39 -0.11
N ILE A 501 -25.17 12.76 -1.27
CA ILE A 501 -24.83 13.39 -2.55
C ILE A 501 -26.02 13.28 -3.48
N ASP A 502 -26.58 14.42 -3.88
CA ASP A 502 -27.62 14.51 -4.89
C ASP A 502 -26.99 14.53 -6.28
N LEU A 503 -27.09 13.42 -7.00
CA LEU A 503 -26.53 13.25 -8.34
C LEU A 503 -27.10 14.25 -9.35
N SER A 504 -28.36 14.69 -9.15
CA SER A 504 -29.03 15.66 -10.04
C SER A 504 -28.59 17.11 -9.78
N ALA A 505 -27.80 17.34 -8.75
CA ALA A 505 -27.28 18.68 -8.42
C ALA A 505 -25.80 18.89 -8.84
N LEU A 506 -25.18 17.91 -9.51
CA LEU A 506 -23.78 17.94 -9.93
C LEU A 506 -23.58 18.56 -11.31
#